data_da6743a2daf943d7781d5b8090804321
#
_entry.id   da6743a2daf943d7781d5b8090804321
#
_cell.length_a   1.000
_cell.length_b   1.000
_cell.length_c   1.000
_cell.angle_alpha   90.00
_cell.angle_beta   90.00
_cell.angle_gamma   90.00
#
_symmetry.space_group_name_H-M   'P 1'
#
loop_
_entity.id
_entity.type
_entity.pdbx_description
1 polymer ?
#
loop_
_entity_poly.entity_id
_entity_poly.type
_entity_poly.pdbx_seq_one_letter_code
_entity_poly.pdbx_strand_id
1 'polypeptide(L)'
;MSVKGWRYGMQLPVQTLTRTLADPWEDKATVSDLVTITKKAEATGHDFVGVCDHIAIPDNDYAANMTTTWYDTVATLSYLAAHTTTVNLLSVVWIAAYRHPLQ
;
A
#
# COMPACT_ATOMS: atom_id res chain seq x y z
N MET A 1 3.64 -19.74 9.13
CA MET A 1 3.63 -21.11 8.61
C MET A 1 3.55 -21.03 7.09
N SER A 2 4.64 -21.23 6.38
CA SER A 2 4.62 -21.26 4.91
C SER A 2 4.08 -22.64 4.51
N VAL A 3 2.90 -22.67 3.89
CA VAL A 3 2.44 -23.89 3.20
C VAL A 3 3.38 -24.08 2.01
N LYS A 4 4.07 -25.21 1.97
CA LYS A 4 5.10 -25.53 0.98
C LYS A 4 4.57 -25.26 -0.44
N GLY A 5 5.10 -24.22 -1.11
CA GLY A 5 4.74 -23.85 -2.48
C GLY A 5 3.79 -22.65 -2.64
N TRP A 6 3.19 -22.11 -1.59
CA TRP A 6 2.34 -20.93 -1.67
C TRP A 6 3.05 -19.69 -1.09
N ARG A 7 3.04 -18.59 -1.84
CA ARG A 7 3.46 -17.27 -1.38
C ARG A 7 2.21 -16.42 -1.25
N TYR A 8 2.06 -15.75 -0.14
CA TYR A 8 0.93 -14.87 0.11
C TYR A 8 1.39 -13.55 0.72
N GLY A 9 0.63 -12.54 0.47
CA GLY A 9 0.88 -11.21 0.98
C GLY A 9 -0.42 -10.44 1.08
N MET A 10 -0.32 -9.15 1.32
CA MET A 10 -1.47 -8.27 1.43
C MET A 10 -1.21 -6.93 0.76
N GLN A 11 -2.26 -6.30 0.28
CA GLN A 11 -2.27 -4.88 -0.01
C GLN A 11 -2.45 -4.11 1.30
N LEU A 12 -1.67 -3.07 1.49
CA LEU A 12 -1.79 -2.22 2.67
C LEU A 12 -3.07 -1.38 2.59
N PRO A 13 -3.73 -1.14 3.74
CA PRO A 13 -4.89 -0.27 3.82
C PRO A 13 -4.54 1.21 3.55
N VAL A 14 -5.53 2.08 3.69
CA VAL A 14 -5.47 3.55 3.52
C VAL A 14 -5.50 3.99 2.06
N GLN A 15 -4.79 3.31 1.19
CA GLN A 15 -4.72 3.59 -0.24
C GLN A 15 -5.65 2.62 -1.00
N THR A 16 -6.94 2.66 -0.69
CA THR A 16 -7.94 1.75 -1.26
C THR A 16 -8.81 2.47 -2.27
N LEU A 17 -8.91 1.90 -3.47
CA LEU A 17 -9.70 2.46 -4.57
C LEU A 17 -11.20 2.55 -4.29
N THR A 18 -11.72 1.77 -3.36
CA THR A 18 -13.16 1.65 -3.15
C THR A 18 -13.50 1.81 -1.68
N ARG A 19 -14.22 2.88 -1.33
CA ARG A 19 -14.66 3.15 0.06
C ARG A 19 -15.47 2.02 0.68
N THR A 20 -16.16 1.24 -0.11
CA THR A 20 -16.92 0.07 0.36
C THR A 20 -16.03 -1.06 0.90
N LEU A 21 -14.74 -1.03 0.60
CA LEU A 21 -13.74 -1.98 1.09
C LEU A 21 -12.83 -1.38 2.17
N ALA A 22 -13.01 -0.10 2.49
CA ALA A 22 -12.23 0.59 3.50
C ALA A 22 -12.98 0.59 4.83
N ASP A 23 -12.26 0.34 5.91
CA ASP A 23 -12.80 0.43 7.26
C ASP A 23 -12.79 1.90 7.76
N PRO A 24 -13.74 2.30 8.63
CA PRO A 24 -13.83 3.68 9.12
C PRO A 24 -12.58 4.21 9.83
N TRP A 25 -11.73 3.35 10.36
CA TRP A 25 -10.47 3.76 11.02
C TRP A 25 -9.43 4.25 10.01
N GLU A 26 -9.51 3.81 8.75
CA GLU A 26 -8.55 4.18 7.69
C GLU A 26 -8.58 5.68 7.38
N ASP A 27 -9.72 6.35 7.59
CA ASP A 27 -9.84 7.81 7.40
C ASP A 27 -8.93 8.62 8.36
N LYS A 28 -8.52 8.01 9.46
CA LYS A 28 -7.65 8.62 10.48
C LYS A 28 -6.26 7.98 10.51
N ALA A 29 -6.03 6.97 9.69
CA ALA A 29 -4.78 6.26 9.66
C ALA A 29 -3.66 7.12 9.09
N THR A 30 -2.45 6.84 9.54
CA THR A 30 -1.23 7.54 9.19
C THR A 30 -0.19 6.57 8.62
N VAL A 31 0.92 7.08 8.14
CA VAL A 31 2.03 6.23 7.70
C VAL A 31 2.57 5.34 8.83
N SER A 32 2.43 5.76 10.10
CA SER A 32 2.82 4.93 11.25
C SER A 32 1.98 3.66 11.38
N ASP A 33 0.71 3.73 10.99
CA ASP A 33 -0.16 2.55 10.98
C ASP A 33 0.28 1.58 9.88
N LEU A 34 0.68 2.09 8.71
CA LEU A 34 1.25 1.27 7.63
C LEU A 34 2.52 0.56 8.09
N VAL A 35 3.41 1.22 8.82
CA VAL A 35 4.61 0.60 9.41
C VAL A 35 4.21 -0.50 10.39
N THR A 36 3.26 -0.26 11.26
CA THR A 36 2.80 -1.23 12.25
C THR A 36 2.23 -2.47 11.58
N ILE A 37 1.38 -2.28 10.58
CA ILE A 37 0.77 -3.38 9.82
C ILE A 37 1.84 -4.16 9.04
N THR A 38 2.77 -3.46 8.38
CA THR A 38 3.85 -4.10 7.61
C THR A 38 4.75 -4.96 8.51
N LYS A 39 5.15 -4.46 9.67
CA LYS A 39 5.90 -5.22 10.66
C LYS A 39 5.13 -6.45 11.17
N LYS A 40 3.82 -6.30 11.35
CA LYS A 40 2.98 -7.43 11.75
C LYS A 40 2.88 -8.47 10.63
N ALA A 41 2.71 -8.04 9.40
CA ALA A 41 2.71 -8.92 8.23
C ALA A 41 4.04 -9.69 8.13
N GLU A 42 5.19 -9.01 8.27
CA GLU A 42 6.51 -9.63 8.30
C GLU A 42 6.61 -10.69 9.41
N ALA A 43 6.23 -10.32 10.63
CA ALA A 43 6.29 -11.20 11.80
C ALA A 43 5.37 -12.43 11.70
N THR A 44 4.31 -12.37 10.91
CA THR A 44 3.36 -13.44 10.68
C THR A 44 3.62 -14.24 9.40
N GLY A 45 4.74 -13.97 8.71
CA GLY A 45 5.21 -14.76 7.57
C GLY A 45 4.58 -14.40 6.23
N HIS A 46 4.04 -13.19 6.10
CA HIS A 46 3.66 -12.68 4.78
C HIS A 46 4.91 -12.52 3.93
N ASP A 47 4.82 -12.96 2.69
CA ASP A 47 5.92 -12.87 1.73
C ASP A 47 6.08 -11.46 1.16
N PHE A 48 4.97 -10.75 1.01
CA PHE A 48 4.97 -9.38 0.51
C PHE A 48 3.87 -8.50 1.11
N VAL A 49 4.10 -7.20 1.08
CA VAL A 49 3.09 -6.16 1.24
C VAL A 49 3.09 -5.26 0.00
N GLY A 50 1.92 -4.84 -0.43
CA GLY A 50 1.73 -4.01 -1.62
C GLY A 50 1.15 -2.65 -1.33
N VAL A 51 1.56 -1.64 -2.09
CA VAL A 51 0.94 -0.31 -2.12
C VAL A 51 0.48 0.03 -3.54
N CYS A 52 -0.63 0.76 -3.63
CA CYS A 52 -1.14 1.27 -4.90
C CYS A 52 -0.42 2.55 -5.32
N ASP A 53 -0.57 2.91 -6.58
CA ASP A 53 0.04 4.10 -7.17
C ASP A 53 -1.04 5.02 -7.75
N HIS A 54 -1.26 6.15 -7.08
CA HIS A 54 -2.15 7.21 -7.54
C HIS A 54 -1.50 8.58 -7.27
N ILE A 55 -1.71 9.53 -8.19
CA ILE A 55 -1.24 10.91 -8.02
C ILE A 55 -2.39 11.82 -7.65
N ALA A 56 -3.54 11.66 -8.29
CA ALA A 56 -4.72 12.48 -8.07
C ALA A 56 -6.00 11.69 -8.32
N ILE A 57 -7.04 12.08 -7.61
CA ILE A 57 -8.40 11.59 -7.85
C ILE A 57 -9.14 12.70 -8.60
N PRO A 58 -9.74 12.41 -9.75
CA PRO A 58 -10.55 13.38 -10.47
C PRO A 58 -11.75 13.85 -9.63
N ASP A 59 -12.05 15.13 -9.66
CA ASP A 59 -13.24 15.68 -9.00
C ASP A 59 -14.49 15.40 -9.86
N ASN A 60 -15.01 14.19 -9.70
CA ASN A 60 -16.19 13.68 -10.40
C ASN A 60 -16.94 12.69 -9.52
N ASP A 61 -18.00 12.06 -10.05
CA ASP A 61 -18.85 11.12 -9.32
C ASP A 61 -18.08 9.90 -8.75
N TYR A 62 -16.94 9.54 -9.33
CA TYR A 62 -16.08 8.48 -8.81
C TYR A 62 -15.40 8.86 -7.50
N ALA A 63 -15.06 10.14 -7.32
CA ALA A 63 -14.39 10.62 -6.11
C ALA A 63 -15.21 10.34 -4.84
N ALA A 64 -16.53 10.36 -4.94
CA ALA A 64 -17.43 10.04 -3.83
C ALA A 64 -17.27 8.60 -3.31
N ASN A 65 -16.79 7.70 -4.15
CA ASN A 65 -16.65 6.27 -3.86
C ASN A 65 -15.20 5.82 -3.65
N MET A 66 -14.25 6.76 -3.65
CA MET A 66 -12.82 6.47 -3.52
C MET A 66 -12.22 7.14 -2.29
N THR A 67 -11.14 6.58 -1.76
CA THR A 67 -10.31 7.33 -0.83
C THR A 67 -9.60 8.47 -1.56
N THR A 68 -9.44 9.59 -0.91
CA THR A 68 -8.69 10.75 -1.44
C THR A 68 -7.30 10.88 -0.82
N THR A 69 -6.93 9.97 0.07
CA THR A 69 -5.61 9.94 0.70
C THR A 69 -4.71 8.95 -0.03
N TRP A 70 -3.70 9.49 -0.70
CA TRP A 70 -2.73 8.69 -1.47
C TRP A 70 -1.31 9.18 -1.15
N TYR A 71 -0.52 8.31 -0.56
CA TYR A 71 0.90 8.56 -0.37
C TYR A 71 1.67 8.18 -1.64
N ASP A 72 2.75 8.89 -1.92
CA ASP A 72 3.63 8.50 -3.04
C ASP A 72 4.17 7.08 -2.83
N THR A 73 4.08 6.26 -3.87
CA THR A 73 4.43 4.84 -3.81
C THR A 73 5.92 4.62 -3.50
N VAL A 74 6.81 5.40 -4.11
CA VAL A 74 8.26 5.26 -3.88
C VAL A 74 8.61 5.68 -2.47
N ALA A 75 8.11 6.83 -2.03
CA ALA A 75 8.36 7.34 -0.69
C ALA A 75 7.83 6.36 0.37
N THR A 76 6.63 5.82 0.17
CA THR A 76 6.02 4.85 1.08
C THR A 76 6.84 3.56 1.16
N LEU A 77 7.17 2.95 0.03
CA LEU A 77 7.96 1.72 0.00
C LEU A 77 9.36 1.94 0.59
N SER A 78 10.00 3.06 0.29
CA SER A 78 11.31 3.41 0.87
C SER A 78 11.25 3.58 2.38
N TYR A 79 10.19 4.21 2.88
CA TYR A 79 9.98 4.36 4.32
C TYR A 79 9.72 3.02 5.00
N LEU A 80 8.90 2.17 4.42
CA LEU A 80 8.66 0.81 4.92
C LEU A 80 9.91 -0.06 4.90
N ALA A 81 10.76 0.09 3.88
CA ALA A 81 12.04 -0.62 3.79
C ALA A 81 12.97 -0.31 4.97
N ALA A 82 12.93 0.92 5.50
CA ALA A 82 13.70 1.29 6.69
C ALA A 82 13.21 0.62 7.99
N HIS A 83 12.01 0.04 7.98
CA HIS A 83 11.36 -0.54 9.15
C HIS A 83 11.20 -2.07 9.10
N THR A 84 11.61 -2.71 8.00
CA THR A 84 11.43 -4.15 7.74
C THR A 84 12.74 -4.78 7.28
N THR A 85 12.82 -6.11 7.29
CA THR A 85 14.03 -6.85 6.98
C THR A 85 13.84 -7.97 5.97
N THR A 86 12.68 -8.62 5.95
CA THR A 86 12.46 -9.86 5.18
C THR A 86 11.25 -9.79 4.24
N VAL A 87 10.22 -9.03 4.59
CA VAL A 87 9.03 -8.90 3.75
C VAL A 87 9.37 -8.18 2.44
N ASN A 88 8.90 -8.71 1.32
CA ASN A 88 9.06 -8.06 0.03
C ASN A 88 8.10 -6.85 -0.08
N LEU A 89 8.59 -5.76 -0.63
CA LEU A 89 7.82 -4.55 -0.85
C LEU A 89 7.43 -4.47 -2.33
N LEU A 90 6.14 -4.33 -2.60
CA LEU A 90 5.56 -4.44 -3.93
C LEU A 90 4.76 -3.19 -4.28
N SER A 91 4.99 -2.63 -5.46
CA SER A 91 4.06 -1.66 -6.04
C SER A 91 2.96 -2.40 -6.82
N VAL A 92 1.70 -2.10 -6.53
CA VAL A 92 0.54 -2.71 -7.18
C VAL A 92 -0.43 -1.61 -7.60
N VAL A 93 -0.24 -0.99 -8.73
CA VAL A 93 0.79 -1.14 -9.75
C VAL A 93 1.85 -0.03 -9.63
N TRP A 94 2.80 0.03 -10.57
CA TRP A 94 3.67 1.17 -10.82
C TRP A 94 3.26 1.83 -12.13
N ILE A 95 2.81 3.08 -12.10
CA ILE A 95 2.39 3.80 -13.32
C ILE A 95 3.60 4.54 -13.89
N ALA A 96 4.28 3.91 -14.83
CA ALA A 96 5.48 4.46 -15.45
C ALA A 96 5.25 5.82 -16.14
N ALA A 97 4.04 6.03 -16.68
CA ALA A 97 3.68 7.28 -17.36
C ALA A 97 3.66 8.53 -16.44
N TYR A 98 3.63 8.34 -15.14
CA TYR A 98 3.64 9.46 -14.17
C TYR A 98 5.05 9.95 -13.83
N ARG A 99 6.07 9.25 -14.26
CA ARG A 99 7.46 9.50 -13.81
C ARG A 99 8.40 9.66 -14.98
N HIS A 100 9.45 10.44 -14.76
CA HIS A 100 10.51 10.55 -15.74
C HIS A 100 11.24 9.19 -15.85
N PRO A 101 11.55 8.69 -17.07
CA PRO A 101 12.11 7.37 -17.27
C PRO A 101 13.51 7.17 -16.69
N LEU A 102 14.16 8.24 -16.24
CA LEU A 102 15.48 8.22 -15.58
C LEU A 102 15.41 8.39 -14.05
N GLN A 103 14.22 8.34 -13.46
CA GLN A 103 14.03 8.32 -12.01
C GLN A 103 14.21 6.94 -11.41
#